data_33e37ced56c5fda7ee5fc0f859988652
#
_entry.id   33e37ced56c5fda7ee5fc0f859988652
#
_cell.length_a   1.000
_cell.length_b   1.000
_cell.length_c   1.000
_cell.angle_alpha   90.00
_cell.angle_beta   90.00
_cell.angle_gamma   90.00
#
_symmetry.space_group_name_H-M   'P 1'
#
loop_
_entity.id
_entity.type
_entity.pdbx_description
1 polymer ?
#
loop_
_entity_poly.entity_id
_entity_poly.type
_entity_poly.pdbx_seq_one_letter_code
_entity_poly.pdbx_strand_id
1 'polypeptide(L)'
;MPTAKKRPLRRVRAKASERRRRTPRPAPAPEPVYVYFPVFRRTTAVARMPGAEIEEAIYEWEVRFKELVERVTIRGVYTATGFRPDADLMMWWVAKSPDDIQTLLVELRRTALGRRLDLTWAFTGVHRPAEFNPQHVPAFLRDEAPRKYLCVYPFVRTADWYLMPPQHRAELLRIHGEIGREFPDVLPNTTSAFGLGDWEWILAFEADELHRIVDCIRKLREAEARRYTKEEVPFVVGIRKELSEAVRELA
;
A
#
# COMPACT_ATOMS: atom_id res chain seq x y z
N MET A 1 2.25 98.67 -7.33
CA MET A 1 2.08 97.39 -7.96
C MET A 1 2.37 96.27 -6.95
N PRO A 2 1.36 95.52 -6.45
CA PRO A 2 1.65 94.49 -5.44
C PRO A 2 1.78 93.13 -6.07
N THR A 3 2.77 92.37 -5.61
CA THR A 3 3.19 91.06 -6.01
C THR A 3 2.27 89.98 -5.39
N ALA A 4 1.73 89.10 -6.26
CA ALA A 4 0.85 87.99 -5.89
C ALA A 4 1.66 86.83 -5.26
N LYS A 5 1.32 86.43 -4.02
CA LYS A 5 1.87 85.28 -3.32
C LYS A 5 1.12 84.00 -3.85
N LYS A 6 1.84 83.10 -4.40
CA LYS A 6 1.36 81.74 -4.76
C LYS A 6 1.26 80.86 -3.51
N ARG A 7 0.08 80.32 -3.27
CA ARG A 7 -0.21 79.31 -2.23
C ARG A 7 0.33 77.94 -2.69
N PRO A 8 0.93 77.13 -1.81
CA PRO A 8 1.36 75.78 -2.16
C PRO A 8 0.19 74.77 -2.13
N LEU A 9 0.11 73.94 -3.14
CA LEU A 9 -0.81 72.82 -3.27
C LEU A 9 -0.50 71.72 -2.25
N ARG A 10 -1.48 71.41 -1.41
CA ARG A 10 -1.48 70.35 -0.40
C ARG A 10 -1.62 68.98 -1.11
N ARG A 11 -0.53 68.22 -1.21
CA ARG A 11 -0.57 66.82 -1.68
C ARG A 11 -1.33 65.95 -0.67
N VAL A 12 -2.51 65.46 -1.05
CA VAL A 12 -3.24 64.43 -0.33
C VAL A 12 -2.56 63.08 -0.64
N ARG A 13 -1.87 62.50 0.32
CA ARG A 13 -1.36 61.13 0.26
C ARG A 13 -2.54 60.18 0.49
N ALA A 14 -3.02 59.52 -0.54
CA ALA A 14 -3.92 58.36 -0.43
C ALA A 14 -3.14 57.19 0.19
N LYS A 15 -3.51 56.78 1.40
CA LYS A 15 -3.08 55.55 2.00
C LYS A 15 -3.92 54.40 1.39
N ALA A 16 -3.41 53.76 0.37
CA ALA A 16 -3.92 52.45 -0.06
C ALA A 16 -3.42 51.40 0.91
N SER A 17 -4.25 50.99 1.85
CA SER A 17 -4.00 49.81 2.67
C SER A 17 -4.37 48.55 1.81
N GLU A 18 -3.39 48.00 1.13
CA GLU A 18 -3.50 46.65 0.56
C GLU A 18 -3.61 45.65 1.70
N ARG A 19 -4.83 45.34 2.07
CA ARG A 19 -5.11 44.10 2.81
C ARG A 19 -4.76 42.92 1.90
N ARG A 20 -3.52 42.43 1.97
CA ARG A 20 -3.18 41.11 1.43
C ARG A 20 -4.15 40.09 2.04
N ARG A 21 -5.10 39.59 1.25
CA ARG A 21 -5.92 38.44 1.60
C ARG A 21 -4.95 37.28 1.84
N ARG A 22 -4.76 36.90 3.13
CA ARG A 22 -4.07 35.66 3.47
C ARG A 22 -4.87 34.53 2.86
N THR A 23 -4.33 33.88 1.83
CA THR A 23 -4.86 32.61 1.37
C THR A 23 -4.91 31.66 2.57
N PRO A 24 -6.02 30.96 2.82
CA PRO A 24 -6.09 29.98 3.90
C PRO A 24 -4.94 28.99 3.73
N ARG A 25 -4.23 28.69 4.82
CA ARG A 25 -3.20 27.65 4.83
C ARG A 25 -3.93 26.34 4.44
N PRO A 26 -3.46 25.59 3.44
CA PRO A 26 -4.07 24.31 3.12
C PRO A 26 -4.12 23.45 4.37
N ALA A 27 -5.21 22.71 4.54
CA ALA A 27 -5.33 21.74 5.62
C ALA A 27 -4.11 20.80 5.60
N PRO A 28 -3.58 20.39 6.77
CA PRO A 28 -2.48 19.45 6.81
C PRO A 28 -2.88 18.19 6.03
N ALA A 29 -1.98 17.72 5.17
CA ALA A 29 -2.21 16.47 4.45
C ALA A 29 -2.44 15.34 5.47
N PRO A 30 -3.33 14.38 5.18
CA PRO A 30 -3.54 13.24 6.06
C PRO A 30 -2.21 12.52 6.30
N GLU A 31 -2.01 12.03 7.52
CA GLU A 31 -0.81 11.25 7.87
C GLU A 31 -0.63 10.09 6.88
N PRO A 32 0.59 9.86 6.37
CA PRO A 32 0.84 8.75 5.47
C PRO A 32 0.64 7.42 6.20
N VAL A 33 0.06 6.45 5.50
CA VAL A 33 -0.02 5.06 5.95
C VAL A 33 0.72 4.20 4.96
N TYR A 34 1.70 3.45 5.45
CA TYR A 34 2.52 2.55 4.66
C TYR A 34 2.01 1.13 4.78
N VAL A 35 2.10 0.38 3.69
CA VAL A 35 1.89 -1.06 3.67
C VAL A 35 3.17 -1.75 3.26
N TYR A 36 3.37 -2.94 3.78
CA TYR A 36 4.52 -3.76 3.43
C TYR A 36 4.09 -5.23 3.33
N PHE A 37 4.52 -5.88 2.26
CA PHE A 37 4.25 -7.29 2.02
C PHE A 37 5.58 -8.02 1.86
N PRO A 38 6.19 -8.49 2.97
CA PRO A 38 7.33 -9.38 2.90
C PRO A 38 6.89 -10.77 2.43
N VAL A 39 7.60 -11.31 1.46
CA VAL A 39 7.41 -12.68 0.97
C VAL A 39 8.67 -13.46 1.20
N PHE A 40 8.55 -14.56 1.91
CA PHE A 40 9.66 -15.41 2.28
C PHE A 40 9.55 -16.77 1.61
N ARG A 41 10.69 -17.30 1.22
CA ARG A 41 10.88 -18.68 0.85
C ARG A 41 11.63 -19.40 1.95
N ARG A 42 11.20 -20.60 2.31
CA ARG A 42 11.93 -21.48 3.23
C ARG A 42 13.21 -21.98 2.58
N THR A 43 14.27 -22.07 3.37
CA THR A 43 15.48 -22.78 2.99
C THR A 43 15.42 -24.24 3.47
N THR A 44 16.36 -25.06 3.01
CA THR A 44 16.51 -26.44 3.53
C THR A 44 16.81 -26.48 5.01
N ALA A 45 17.35 -25.39 5.58
CA ALA A 45 17.63 -25.28 7.01
C ALA A 45 16.34 -25.20 7.84
N VAL A 46 15.27 -24.56 7.33
CA VAL A 46 13.95 -24.54 8.00
C VAL A 46 13.34 -25.95 7.97
N ALA A 47 13.34 -26.61 6.81
CA ALA A 47 12.78 -27.95 6.66
C ALA A 47 13.49 -29.03 7.53
N ARG A 48 14.62 -28.70 8.14
CA ARG A 48 15.38 -29.57 9.04
C ARG A 48 15.33 -29.13 10.50
N MET A 49 14.57 -28.08 10.81
CA MET A 49 14.42 -27.63 12.20
C MET A 49 13.67 -28.68 13.02
N PRO A 50 14.19 -29.06 14.20
CA PRO A 50 13.44 -29.88 15.14
C PRO A 50 12.14 -29.18 15.58
N GLY A 51 11.11 -29.95 15.88
CA GLY A 51 9.82 -29.39 16.31
C GLY A 51 9.93 -28.43 17.49
N ALA A 52 10.81 -28.71 18.46
CA ALA A 52 11.04 -27.81 19.59
C ALA A 52 11.63 -26.44 19.16
N GLU A 53 12.54 -26.40 18.16
CA GLU A 53 13.06 -25.15 17.61
C GLU A 53 11.99 -24.38 16.83
N ILE A 54 11.04 -25.06 16.20
CA ILE A 54 9.89 -24.42 15.53
C ILE A 54 9.01 -23.72 16.55
N GLU A 55 8.68 -24.37 17.66
CA GLU A 55 7.85 -23.76 18.71
C GLU A 55 8.55 -22.56 19.38
N GLU A 56 9.87 -22.65 19.60
CA GLU A 56 10.68 -21.51 20.08
C GLU A 56 10.67 -20.36 19.07
N ALA A 57 10.82 -20.64 17.78
CA ALA A 57 10.80 -19.64 16.72
C ALA A 57 9.42 -18.94 16.58
N ILE A 58 8.33 -19.68 16.77
CA ILE A 58 6.98 -19.12 16.86
C ILE A 58 6.90 -18.11 18.00
N TYR A 59 7.34 -18.55 19.21
CA TYR A 59 7.35 -17.68 20.38
C TYR A 59 8.20 -16.42 20.19
N GLU A 60 9.41 -16.55 19.61
CA GLU A 60 10.26 -15.39 19.30
C GLU A 60 9.52 -14.37 18.37
N TRP A 61 8.84 -14.83 17.33
CA TRP A 61 8.13 -13.94 16.41
C TRP A 61 6.89 -13.30 17.06
N GLU A 62 6.14 -14.05 17.87
CA GLU A 62 5.00 -13.51 18.63
C GLU A 62 5.45 -12.40 19.59
N VAL A 63 6.59 -12.58 20.26
CA VAL A 63 7.18 -11.55 21.13
C VAL A 63 7.52 -10.29 20.31
N ARG A 64 8.20 -10.42 19.17
CA ARG A 64 8.53 -9.26 18.31
C ARG A 64 7.29 -8.53 17.80
N PHE A 65 6.25 -9.26 17.43
CA PHE A 65 5.00 -8.65 17.02
C PHE A 65 4.32 -7.89 18.17
N LYS A 66 4.32 -8.45 19.38
CA LYS A 66 3.78 -7.78 20.59
C LYS A 66 4.57 -6.53 20.96
N GLU A 67 5.89 -6.56 20.87
CA GLU A 67 6.76 -5.41 21.17
C GLU A 67 6.50 -4.21 20.25
N LEU A 68 6.05 -4.46 19.03
CA LEU A 68 5.84 -3.43 18.01
C LEU A 68 4.35 -3.22 17.65
N VAL A 69 3.41 -3.82 18.38
CA VAL A 69 1.96 -3.81 18.04
C VAL A 69 1.37 -2.41 17.94
N GLU A 70 1.84 -1.46 18.77
CA GLU A 70 1.38 -0.06 18.74
C GLU A 70 1.91 0.72 17.52
N ARG A 71 2.92 0.19 16.84
CA ARG A 71 3.64 0.85 15.75
C ARG A 71 3.42 0.17 14.40
N VAL A 72 3.28 -1.15 14.39
CA VAL A 72 3.04 -1.95 13.18
C VAL A 72 1.85 -2.88 13.42
N THR A 73 0.82 -2.71 12.63
CA THR A 73 -0.32 -3.64 12.60
C THR A 73 -0.02 -4.77 11.62
N ILE A 74 -0.09 -6.01 12.10
CA ILE A 74 -0.04 -7.20 11.25
C ILE A 74 -1.47 -7.49 10.81
N ARG A 75 -1.83 -7.08 9.58
CA ARG A 75 -3.18 -7.33 9.04
C ARG A 75 -3.42 -8.81 8.79
N GLY A 76 -2.39 -9.55 8.42
CA GLY A 76 -2.50 -10.99 8.24
C GLY A 76 -1.17 -11.68 7.98
N VAL A 77 -1.16 -12.98 8.25
CA VAL A 77 -0.11 -13.93 7.91
C VAL A 77 -0.72 -14.93 6.93
N TYR A 78 -0.02 -15.25 5.86
CA TYR A 78 -0.54 -16.05 4.76
C TYR A 78 0.48 -17.11 4.35
N THR A 79 0.05 -18.37 4.28
CA THR A 79 0.85 -19.41 3.64
C THR A 79 0.72 -19.31 2.12
N ALA A 80 1.84 -19.25 1.43
CA ALA A 80 1.92 -19.17 -0.04
C ALA A 80 2.49 -20.46 -0.64
N THR A 81 2.83 -21.44 0.20
CA THR A 81 3.36 -22.75 -0.20
C THR A 81 2.46 -23.41 -1.25
N GLY A 82 3.04 -23.84 -2.36
CA GLY A 82 2.35 -24.51 -3.45
C GLY A 82 1.76 -23.58 -4.52
N PHE A 83 1.60 -22.27 -4.27
CA PHE A 83 1.17 -21.31 -5.28
C PHE A 83 2.32 -20.83 -6.18
N ARG A 84 3.54 -20.71 -5.59
CA ARG A 84 4.74 -20.29 -6.30
C ARG A 84 5.98 -21.02 -5.75
N PRO A 85 6.99 -21.28 -6.59
CA PRO A 85 8.21 -21.96 -6.14
C PRO A 85 9.14 -21.07 -5.28
N ASP A 86 8.93 -19.76 -5.31
CA ASP A 86 9.76 -18.75 -4.62
C ASP A 86 9.01 -18.05 -3.48
N ALA A 87 7.86 -18.59 -3.03
CA ALA A 87 7.06 -18.02 -1.94
C ALA A 87 6.43 -19.14 -1.11
N ASP A 88 6.73 -19.14 0.20
CA ASP A 88 6.15 -20.05 1.18
C ASP A 88 5.34 -19.29 2.25
N LEU A 89 5.81 -18.12 2.68
CA LEU A 89 5.16 -17.28 3.69
C LEU A 89 5.09 -15.85 3.19
N MET A 90 3.92 -15.25 3.33
CA MET A 90 3.70 -13.81 3.06
C MET A 90 3.01 -13.18 4.27
N MET A 91 3.29 -11.91 4.54
CA MET A 91 2.58 -11.14 5.55
C MET A 91 2.11 -9.82 4.98
N TRP A 92 1.13 -9.21 5.64
CA TRP A 92 0.69 -7.85 5.35
C TRP A 92 0.84 -6.99 6.60
N TRP A 93 1.74 -6.02 6.54
CA TRP A 93 2.00 -5.06 7.61
C TRP A 93 1.50 -3.67 7.23
N VAL A 94 0.99 -2.95 8.22
CA VAL A 94 0.50 -1.58 8.08
C VAL A 94 1.12 -0.72 9.18
N ALA A 95 1.70 0.42 8.83
CA ALA A 95 2.32 1.35 9.79
C ALA A 95 2.23 2.79 9.32
N LYS A 96 2.38 3.75 10.26
CA LYS A 96 2.48 5.18 9.96
C LYS A 96 3.91 5.60 9.59
N SER A 97 4.91 4.79 9.94
CA SER A 97 6.33 5.05 9.66
C SER A 97 6.98 3.89 8.91
N PRO A 98 7.74 4.14 7.85
CA PRO A 98 8.54 3.10 7.20
C PRO A 98 9.69 2.63 8.09
N ASP A 99 10.18 3.46 9.04
CA ASP A 99 11.23 3.06 9.99
C ASP A 99 10.74 1.95 10.92
N ASP A 100 9.44 1.97 11.29
CA ASP A 100 8.85 0.92 12.12
C ASP A 100 8.75 -0.42 11.36
N ILE A 101 8.39 -0.36 10.09
CA ILE A 101 8.38 -1.54 9.19
C ILE A 101 9.81 -2.12 9.09
N GLN A 102 10.79 -1.27 8.85
CA GLN A 102 12.19 -1.69 8.75
C GLN A 102 12.68 -2.28 10.06
N THR A 103 12.35 -1.65 11.19
CA THR A 103 12.71 -2.15 12.53
C THR A 103 12.16 -3.56 12.75
N LEU A 104 10.86 -3.78 12.49
CA LEU A 104 10.25 -5.10 12.63
C LEU A 104 10.93 -6.14 11.72
N LEU A 105 11.18 -5.81 10.47
CA LEU A 105 11.86 -6.73 9.54
C LEU A 105 13.27 -7.11 10.04
N VAL A 106 14.04 -6.12 10.50
CA VAL A 106 15.38 -6.35 11.05
C VAL A 106 15.34 -7.25 12.28
N GLU A 107 14.40 -6.99 13.19
CA GLU A 107 14.24 -7.81 14.40
C GLU A 107 13.85 -9.27 14.05
N LEU A 108 12.88 -9.46 13.15
CA LEU A 108 12.53 -10.81 12.70
C LEU A 108 13.71 -11.54 12.03
N ARG A 109 14.48 -10.86 11.20
CA ARG A 109 15.65 -11.44 10.54
C ARG A 109 16.80 -11.79 11.49
N ARG A 110 16.81 -11.26 12.71
CA ARG A 110 17.78 -11.61 13.76
C ARG A 110 17.43 -12.91 14.50
N THR A 111 16.19 -13.35 14.42
CA THR A 111 15.72 -14.59 15.06
C THR A 111 16.27 -15.85 14.38
N ALA A 112 16.16 -16.99 15.04
CA ALA A 112 16.58 -18.27 14.50
C ALA A 112 15.87 -18.62 13.19
N LEU A 113 14.55 -18.41 13.11
CA LEU A 113 13.75 -18.63 11.89
C LEU A 113 14.11 -17.61 10.81
N GLY A 114 14.15 -16.34 11.16
CA GLY A 114 14.35 -15.25 10.19
C GLY A 114 15.69 -15.32 9.45
N ARG A 115 16.72 -15.90 10.05
CA ARG A 115 18.02 -16.17 9.40
C ARG A 115 17.97 -17.33 8.40
N ARG A 116 16.97 -18.18 8.50
CA ARG A 116 16.79 -19.38 7.67
C ARG A 116 15.74 -19.19 6.58
N LEU A 117 15.15 -18.00 6.49
CA LEU A 117 14.19 -17.61 5.44
C LEU A 117 14.87 -16.67 4.44
N ASP A 118 14.68 -16.93 3.16
CA ASP A 118 15.02 -15.99 2.09
C ASP A 118 13.88 -14.99 1.91
N LEU A 119 14.17 -13.69 2.00
CA LEU A 119 13.23 -12.65 1.59
C LEU A 119 13.28 -12.55 0.06
N THR A 120 12.33 -13.14 -0.62
CA THR A 120 12.32 -13.23 -2.10
C THR A 120 11.65 -12.03 -2.74
N TRP A 121 10.58 -11.50 -2.12
CA TRP A 121 9.88 -10.30 -2.58
C TRP A 121 9.56 -9.39 -1.39
N ALA A 122 9.58 -8.10 -1.66
CA ALA A 122 9.24 -7.06 -0.68
C ALA A 122 8.47 -5.95 -1.40
N PHE A 123 7.14 -5.91 -1.22
CA PHE A 123 6.34 -4.88 -1.83
C PHE A 123 6.02 -3.80 -0.79
N THR A 124 6.47 -2.59 -1.07
CA THR A 124 6.23 -1.42 -0.21
C THR A 124 5.30 -0.46 -0.92
N GLY A 125 4.25 -0.01 -0.24
CA GLY A 125 3.35 1.00 -0.76
C GLY A 125 3.01 2.05 0.28
N VAL A 126 2.55 3.22 -0.16
CA VAL A 126 1.99 4.26 0.68
C VAL A 126 0.59 4.59 0.23
N HIS A 127 -0.34 4.64 1.18
CA HIS A 127 -1.70 5.08 0.85
C HIS A 127 -1.70 6.55 0.43
N ARG A 128 -2.38 6.82 -0.67
CA ARG A 128 -2.72 8.15 -1.16
C ARG A 128 -4.20 8.16 -1.54
N PRO A 129 -4.94 9.26 -1.30
CA PRO A 129 -6.28 9.40 -1.81
C PRO A 129 -6.33 9.16 -3.32
N ALA A 130 -7.34 8.45 -3.79
CA ALA A 130 -7.49 8.20 -5.22
C ALA A 130 -7.67 9.51 -6.00
N GLU A 131 -7.02 9.63 -7.16
CA GLU A 131 -6.95 10.86 -7.96
C GLU A 131 -8.33 11.45 -8.27
N PHE A 132 -9.31 10.59 -8.61
CA PHE A 132 -10.64 11.02 -9.03
C PHE A 132 -11.76 10.62 -8.06
N ASN A 133 -11.42 9.96 -6.95
CA ASN A 133 -12.35 9.63 -5.88
C ASN A 133 -11.67 9.70 -4.50
N PRO A 134 -11.37 10.92 -4.00
CA PRO A 134 -10.62 11.09 -2.75
C PRO A 134 -11.33 10.51 -1.51
N GLN A 135 -12.63 10.25 -1.58
CA GLN A 135 -13.42 9.66 -0.50
C GLN A 135 -13.34 8.13 -0.48
N HIS A 136 -12.77 7.52 -1.52
CA HIS A 136 -12.57 6.08 -1.53
C HIS A 136 -11.49 5.68 -0.53
N VAL A 137 -11.90 4.97 0.51
CA VAL A 137 -10.99 4.43 1.54
C VAL A 137 -10.84 2.93 1.30
N PRO A 138 -9.62 2.42 1.11
CA PRO A 138 -9.39 0.98 0.93
C PRO A 138 -9.76 0.19 2.20
N ALA A 139 -10.08 -1.09 2.04
CA ALA A 139 -10.60 -1.94 3.11
C ALA A 139 -9.65 -2.02 4.32
N PHE A 140 -8.33 -2.03 4.09
CA PHE A 140 -7.34 -2.11 5.17
C PHE A 140 -7.26 -0.86 6.07
N LEU A 141 -7.85 0.27 5.65
CA LEU A 141 -7.99 1.50 6.44
C LEU A 141 -9.40 1.67 7.04
N ARG A 142 -10.33 0.82 6.66
CA ARG A 142 -11.63 0.67 7.31
C ARG A 142 -11.51 -0.46 8.31
N ASP A 143 -12.38 -0.52 9.27
CA ASP A 143 -12.40 -1.60 10.28
C ASP A 143 -12.96 -2.92 9.69
N GLU A 144 -12.48 -3.28 8.50
CA GLU A 144 -12.85 -4.51 7.81
C GLU A 144 -11.83 -5.62 8.08
N ALA A 145 -12.33 -6.75 8.58
CA ALA A 145 -11.50 -7.92 8.82
C ALA A 145 -10.86 -8.44 7.52
N PRO A 146 -9.59 -8.90 7.57
CA PRO A 146 -8.95 -9.53 6.43
C PRO A 146 -9.67 -10.80 6.02
N ARG A 147 -9.71 -11.07 4.69
CA ARG A 147 -10.36 -12.26 4.14
C ARG A 147 -9.43 -13.47 4.13
N LYS A 148 -9.98 -14.63 3.79
CA LYS A 148 -9.26 -15.91 3.77
C LYS A 148 -8.12 -15.94 2.76
N TYR A 149 -8.34 -15.42 1.56
CA TYR A 149 -7.34 -15.39 0.48
C TYR A 149 -6.85 -13.98 0.23
N LEU A 150 -5.55 -13.87 -0.02
CA LEU A 150 -4.89 -12.63 -0.43
C LEU A 150 -4.14 -12.88 -1.73
N CYS A 151 -4.32 -11.99 -2.71
CA CYS A 151 -3.52 -11.93 -3.92
C CYS A 151 -2.83 -10.55 -3.97
N VAL A 152 -1.49 -10.53 -3.87
CA VAL A 152 -0.69 -9.30 -3.97
C VAL A 152 0.06 -9.31 -5.29
N TYR A 153 0.02 -8.18 -6.00
CA TYR A 153 0.83 -7.98 -7.19
C TYR A 153 1.13 -6.50 -7.42
N PRO A 154 2.31 -6.19 -7.96
CA PRO A 154 2.65 -4.85 -8.39
C PRO A 154 2.19 -4.60 -9.82
N PHE A 155 2.06 -3.32 -10.22
CA PHE A 155 1.96 -2.98 -11.63
C PHE A 155 2.60 -1.64 -11.97
N VAL A 156 2.92 -1.49 -13.25
CA VAL A 156 3.48 -0.28 -13.86
C VAL A 156 2.58 0.16 -15.01
N ARG A 157 2.30 1.46 -15.09
CA ARG A 157 1.57 2.06 -16.20
C ARG A 157 2.50 2.38 -17.38
N THR A 158 1.93 2.52 -18.57
CA THR A 158 2.64 3.08 -19.71
C THR A 158 2.81 4.60 -19.55
N ALA A 159 3.79 5.21 -20.24
CA ALA A 159 3.94 6.66 -20.25
C ALA A 159 2.67 7.38 -20.74
N ASP A 160 1.97 6.82 -21.72
CA ASP A 160 0.74 7.39 -22.27
C ASP A 160 -0.35 7.55 -21.22
N TRP A 161 -0.39 6.69 -20.19
CA TRP A 161 -1.32 6.84 -19.07
C TRP A 161 -1.16 8.18 -18.37
N TYR A 162 0.07 8.58 -18.07
CA TYR A 162 0.36 9.81 -17.34
C TYR A 162 0.29 11.06 -18.21
N LEU A 163 0.53 10.91 -19.51
CA LEU A 163 0.55 12.02 -20.47
C LEU A 163 -0.83 12.34 -21.06
N MET A 164 -1.80 11.42 -20.95
CA MET A 164 -3.14 11.68 -21.45
C MET A 164 -3.89 12.75 -20.60
N PRO A 165 -4.90 13.43 -21.20
CA PRO A 165 -5.71 14.40 -20.46
C PRO A 165 -6.36 13.79 -19.21
N PRO A 166 -6.36 14.49 -18.05
CA PRO A 166 -6.94 13.97 -16.79
C PRO A 166 -8.39 13.50 -16.91
N GLN A 167 -9.21 14.17 -17.74
CA GLN A 167 -10.61 13.81 -17.96
C GLN A 167 -10.73 12.42 -18.61
N HIS A 168 -9.82 12.08 -19.52
CA HIS A 168 -9.80 10.75 -20.14
C HIS A 168 -9.41 9.67 -19.13
N ARG A 169 -8.39 9.93 -18.27
CA ARG A 169 -8.05 9.01 -17.16
C ARG A 169 -9.24 8.80 -16.21
N ALA A 170 -9.93 9.88 -15.86
CA ALA A 170 -11.10 9.82 -14.99
C ALA A 170 -12.19 8.91 -15.57
N GLU A 171 -12.47 9.01 -16.87
CA GLU A 171 -13.47 8.18 -17.53
C GLU A 171 -13.05 6.70 -17.57
N LEU A 172 -11.80 6.42 -17.92
CA LEU A 172 -11.26 5.05 -17.92
C LEU A 172 -11.33 4.41 -16.51
N LEU A 173 -11.01 5.18 -15.47
CA LEU A 173 -11.09 4.71 -14.08
C LEU A 173 -12.53 4.58 -13.59
N ARG A 174 -13.46 5.43 -14.06
CA ARG A 174 -14.89 5.31 -13.77
C ARG A 174 -15.43 3.98 -14.28
N ILE A 175 -15.17 3.65 -15.54
CA ILE A 175 -15.58 2.38 -16.16
C ILE A 175 -14.93 1.18 -15.44
N HIS A 176 -13.63 1.26 -15.18
CA HIS A 176 -12.91 0.24 -14.42
C HIS A 176 -13.53 0.01 -13.03
N GLY A 177 -13.88 1.09 -12.33
CA GLY A 177 -14.53 1.02 -11.03
C GLY A 177 -15.96 0.47 -11.09
N GLU A 178 -16.69 0.68 -12.18
CA GLU A 178 -18.03 0.09 -12.40
C GLU A 178 -17.94 -1.42 -12.52
N ILE A 179 -16.98 -1.91 -13.31
CA ILE A 179 -16.70 -3.35 -13.43
C ILE A 179 -16.30 -3.94 -12.07
N GLY A 180 -15.44 -3.24 -11.30
CA GLY A 180 -15.05 -3.70 -9.97
C GLY A 180 -16.22 -3.85 -8.99
N ARG A 181 -17.26 -3.01 -9.10
CA ARG A 181 -18.48 -3.10 -8.27
C ARG A 181 -19.35 -4.34 -8.52
N GLU A 182 -19.12 -5.06 -9.62
CA GLU A 182 -19.76 -6.37 -9.88
C GLU A 182 -19.24 -7.47 -8.93
N PHE A 183 -18.15 -7.17 -8.20
CA PHE A 183 -17.47 -8.09 -7.27
C PHE A 183 -17.43 -7.52 -5.85
N PRO A 184 -18.59 -7.34 -5.18
CA PRO A 184 -18.65 -6.74 -3.84
C PRO A 184 -18.01 -7.60 -2.75
N ASP A 185 -17.80 -8.86 -3.01
CA ASP A 185 -17.14 -9.87 -2.18
C ASP A 185 -15.61 -9.87 -2.30
N VAL A 186 -15.07 -9.12 -3.26
CA VAL A 186 -13.62 -8.93 -3.44
C VAL A 186 -13.23 -7.54 -2.96
N LEU A 187 -12.31 -7.45 -2.00
CA LEU A 187 -11.82 -6.20 -1.44
C LEU A 187 -10.54 -5.77 -2.16
N PRO A 188 -10.59 -4.80 -3.08
CA PRO A 188 -9.40 -4.26 -3.71
C PRO A 188 -8.73 -3.22 -2.82
N ASN A 189 -7.43 -3.36 -2.62
CA ASN A 189 -6.61 -2.38 -1.93
C ASN A 189 -5.46 -1.97 -2.86
N THR A 190 -5.37 -0.69 -3.18
CA THR A 190 -4.34 -0.15 -4.06
C THR A 190 -3.52 0.90 -3.33
N THR A 191 -2.21 0.78 -3.39
CA THR A 191 -1.28 1.74 -2.80
C THR A 191 -0.24 2.20 -3.81
N SER A 192 0.24 3.43 -3.63
CA SER A 192 1.26 4.06 -4.47
C SER A 192 2.65 3.57 -4.05
N ALA A 193 3.49 3.23 -5.02
CA ALA A 193 4.84 2.70 -4.78
C ALA A 193 5.94 3.45 -5.56
N PHE A 194 5.62 4.61 -6.14
CA PHE A 194 6.58 5.41 -6.92
C PHE A 194 7.86 5.71 -6.11
N GLY A 195 9.00 5.25 -6.62
CA GLY A 195 10.29 5.45 -5.97
C GLY A 195 10.55 4.58 -4.73
N LEU A 196 9.65 3.63 -4.41
CA LEU A 196 9.81 2.68 -3.30
C LEU A 196 10.32 1.30 -3.77
N GLY A 197 10.60 1.16 -5.05
CA GLY A 197 11.07 -0.04 -5.72
C GLY A 197 10.90 0.12 -7.24
N ASP A 198 10.82 -0.99 -7.96
CA ASP A 198 10.76 -1.01 -9.42
C ASP A 198 9.34 -0.80 -9.96
N TRP A 199 8.33 -0.75 -9.09
CA TRP A 199 6.92 -0.63 -9.45
C TRP A 199 6.31 0.69 -9.02
N GLU A 200 5.19 1.05 -9.63
CA GLU A 200 4.47 2.30 -9.36
C GLU A 200 3.29 2.08 -8.40
N TRP A 201 2.72 0.88 -8.42
CA TRP A 201 1.52 0.53 -7.67
C TRP A 201 1.63 -0.87 -7.09
N ILE A 202 1.09 -1.06 -5.89
CA ILE A 202 0.90 -2.38 -5.27
C ILE A 202 -0.59 -2.59 -5.06
N LEU A 203 -1.10 -3.71 -5.57
CA LEU A 203 -2.46 -4.16 -5.36
C LEU A 203 -2.48 -5.36 -4.42
N ALA A 204 -3.51 -5.36 -3.55
CA ALA A 204 -3.81 -6.48 -2.67
C ALA A 204 -5.32 -6.75 -2.74
N PHE A 205 -5.70 -7.83 -3.39
CA PHE A 205 -7.08 -8.31 -3.45
C PHE A 205 -7.32 -9.36 -2.38
N GLU A 206 -8.38 -9.15 -1.60
CA GLU A 206 -8.81 -10.10 -0.56
C GLU A 206 -10.20 -10.66 -0.90
N ALA A 207 -10.41 -11.95 -0.68
CA ALA A 207 -11.73 -12.60 -0.78
C ALA A 207 -11.78 -13.87 0.08
N ASP A 208 -12.99 -14.33 0.39
CA ASP A 208 -13.17 -15.61 1.10
C ASP A 208 -13.15 -16.81 0.16
N GLU A 209 -13.29 -16.57 -1.16
CA GLU A 209 -13.19 -17.56 -2.21
C GLU A 209 -12.17 -17.14 -3.27
N LEU A 210 -11.12 -17.94 -3.49
CA LEU A 210 -10.02 -17.60 -4.39
C LEU A 210 -10.46 -17.38 -5.83
N HIS A 211 -11.42 -18.19 -6.32
CA HIS A 211 -11.92 -18.07 -7.70
C HIS A 211 -12.56 -16.70 -7.95
N ARG A 212 -13.12 -16.04 -6.92
CA ARG A 212 -13.70 -14.70 -7.05
C ARG A 212 -12.65 -13.65 -7.38
N ILE A 213 -11.44 -13.78 -6.84
CA ILE A 213 -10.31 -12.92 -7.23
C ILE A 213 -9.95 -13.13 -8.69
N VAL A 214 -9.92 -14.39 -9.14
CA VAL A 214 -9.64 -14.74 -10.54
C VAL A 214 -10.69 -14.13 -11.47
N ASP A 215 -11.98 -14.31 -11.16
CA ASP A 215 -13.09 -13.77 -11.96
C ASP A 215 -13.04 -12.24 -12.03
N CYS A 216 -12.80 -11.58 -10.88
CA CYS A 216 -12.67 -10.13 -10.79
C CYS A 216 -11.51 -9.62 -11.66
N ILE A 217 -10.31 -10.16 -11.50
CA ILE A 217 -9.14 -9.77 -12.30
C ILE A 217 -9.40 -10.03 -13.78
N ARG A 218 -9.95 -11.19 -14.14
CA ARG A 218 -10.30 -11.51 -15.52
C ARG A 218 -11.27 -10.49 -16.11
N LYS A 219 -12.32 -10.13 -15.38
CA LYS A 219 -13.31 -9.14 -15.84
C LYS A 219 -12.69 -7.75 -15.99
N LEU A 220 -11.85 -7.33 -15.06
CA LEU A 220 -11.14 -6.06 -15.14
C LEU A 220 -10.18 -5.98 -16.36
N ARG A 221 -9.74 -7.10 -16.93
CA ARG A 221 -8.95 -7.14 -18.18
C ARG A 221 -9.73 -6.68 -19.42
N GLU A 222 -11.06 -6.71 -19.37
CA GLU A 222 -11.92 -6.24 -20.46
C GLU A 222 -12.00 -4.71 -20.53
N ALA A 223 -11.63 -4.00 -19.46
CA ALA A 223 -11.63 -2.54 -19.41
C ALA A 223 -10.51 -1.94 -20.27
N GLU A 224 -10.81 -0.87 -21.01
CA GLU A 224 -9.83 -0.18 -21.86
C GLU A 224 -8.60 0.33 -21.09
N ALA A 225 -8.74 0.65 -19.79
CA ALA A 225 -7.64 1.00 -18.90
C ALA A 225 -6.49 -0.04 -18.92
N ARG A 226 -6.78 -1.28 -19.32
CA ARG A 226 -5.81 -2.36 -19.49
C ARG A 226 -4.73 -2.04 -20.53
N ARG A 227 -5.05 -1.30 -21.60
CA ARG A 227 -4.09 -0.90 -22.64
C ARG A 227 -2.91 -0.10 -22.11
N TYR A 228 -3.12 0.55 -20.97
CA TYR A 228 -2.13 1.40 -20.31
C TYR A 228 -1.39 0.71 -19.16
N THR A 229 -1.45 -0.60 -19.06
CA THR A 229 -0.65 -1.38 -18.10
C THR A 229 0.53 -2.00 -18.83
N LYS A 230 1.74 -1.64 -18.40
CA LYS A 230 3.01 -2.12 -18.97
C LYS A 230 3.42 -3.47 -18.38
N GLU A 231 3.29 -3.59 -17.06
CA GLU A 231 3.76 -4.74 -16.30
C GLU A 231 2.85 -5.01 -15.10
N GLU A 232 2.66 -6.28 -14.76
CA GLU A 232 1.84 -6.75 -13.62
C GLU A 232 2.35 -8.09 -13.09
N VAL A 233 3.61 -8.16 -12.73
CA VAL A 233 4.24 -9.36 -12.17
C VAL A 233 5.20 -8.97 -11.04
N PRO A 234 5.42 -9.85 -10.06
CA PRO A 234 4.84 -11.18 -9.86
C PRO A 234 3.46 -11.12 -9.19
N PHE A 235 2.66 -12.18 -9.34
CA PHE A 235 1.48 -12.43 -8.51
C PHE A 235 1.87 -13.35 -7.36
N VAL A 236 1.57 -12.96 -6.12
CA VAL A 236 1.75 -13.79 -4.93
C VAL A 236 0.40 -14.02 -4.28
N VAL A 237 0.01 -15.28 -4.16
CA VAL A 237 -1.25 -15.69 -3.54
C VAL A 237 -0.95 -16.41 -2.23
N GLY A 238 -1.79 -16.16 -1.20
CA GLY A 238 -1.66 -16.86 0.07
C GLY A 238 -3.00 -17.10 0.74
N ILE A 239 -3.01 -18.10 1.62
CA ILE A 239 -4.14 -18.47 2.48
C ILE A 239 -3.85 -17.93 3.87
N ARG A 240 -4.76 -17.14 4.44
CA ARG A 240 -4.62 -16.57 5.77
C ARG A 240 -4.62 -17.66 6.83
N LYS A 241 -3.69 -17.58 7.75
CA LYS A 241 -3.53 -18.49 8.88
C LYS A 241 -3.05 -17.75 10.11
N GLU A 242 -3.19 -18.41 11.26
CA GLU A 242 -2.50 -17.96 12.47
C GLU A 242 -0.98 -18.11 12.28
N LEU A 243 -0.20 -17.23 12.92
CA LEU A 243 1.25 -17.24 12.80
C LEU A 243 1.85 -18.62 13.09
N SER A 244 1.41 -19.24 14.18
CA SER A 244 1.89 -20.54 14.62
C SER A 244 1.64 -21.65 13.60
N GLU A 245 0.47 -21.64 12.96
CA GLU A 245 0.11 -22.59 11.91
C GLU A 245 0.97 -22.38 10.66
N ALA A 246 1.07 -21.12 10.19
CA ALA A 246 1.87 -20.78 9.02
C ALA A 246 3.35 -21.13 9.19
N VAL A 247 3.93 -20.93 10.38
CA VAL A 247 5.32 -21.27 10.66
C VAL A 247 5.55 -22.79 10.72
N ARG A 248 4.61 -23.56 11.33
CA ARG A 248 4.70 -25.03 11.32
C ARG A 248 4.67 -25.64 9.92
N GLU A 249 3.95 -25.00 8.98
CA GLU A 249 3.91 -25.44 7.59
C GLU A 249 5.20 -25.20 6.80
N LEU A 250 6.14 -24.41 7.34
CA LEU A 250 7.46 -24.20 6.73
C LEU A 250 8.44 -25.35 7.00
N ALA A 251 8.19 -26.17 8.02
CA ALA A 251 9.05 -27.26 8.46
C ALA A 251 8.96 -28.52 7.60
#